data_06d66c74b9e0a2257d6986efcd1c2bae
#
_entry.id   06d66c74b9e0a2257d6986efcd1c2bae
#
_cell.length_a   1.000
_cell.length_b   1.000
_cell.length_c   1.000
_cell.angle_alpha   90.00
_cell.angle_beta   90.00
_cell.angle_gamma   90.00
#
_symmetry.space_group_name_H-M   'P 1'
#
loop_
_entity.id
_entity.type
_entity.pdbx_description
1 polymer ?
#
loop_
_entity_poly.entity_id
_entity_poly.type
_entity_poly.pdbx_seq_one_letter_code
_entity_poly.pdbx_strand_id
1 'polypeptide(L)'
;MKTFGFILALLVAPAALAYLPPKGVKFELVEFSAGGKTLQGGLFVPDSKRFAKPLVGVVLVHGVESYWYEGPPMFLAGLLAEQGYAALAYNGAHSGESFRTSDFETAVREVGAAISYMKSRGYQRIALAGHSLGTPIVEYYQGAEPDAAVKALAVYGPHINIPAITRDSLLGPELYEQFRAECRALVASGKGDEIKLLPYREGRVIITSAKTFLSYRDIDTSKAAVEKMIQRIRVPLLIVYDPADNIQGKGGLTRRETLVAQIKANAVAAPRADIVVIPSTAETSPLRAHRFVGNERLVAEKTVQWLQGIGLPPAAKSSGRK
;
A
#
# COMPACT_ATOMS: atom_id res chain seq x y z
N MET A 1 -21.40 56.73 -7.32
CA MET A 1 -21.39 55.33 -6.80
C MET A 1 -20.74 54.46 -7.84
N LYS A 2 -19.48 54.01 -7.60
CA LYS A 2 -18.78 53.07 -8.48
C LYS A 2 -18.87 51.69 -7.85
N THR A 3 -19.58 50.78 -8.47
CA THR A 3 -19.72 49.38 -8.06
C THR A 3 -18.45 48.62 -8.46
N PHE A 4 -17.66 48.22 -7.47
CA PHE A 4 -16.55 47.28 -7.67
C PHE A 4 -17.11 45.87 -7.72
N GLY A 5 -17.13 45.26 -8.88
CA GLY A 5 -17.41 43.85 -9.03
C GLY A 5 -16.19 43.02 -8.63
N PHE A 6 -16.29 42.25 -7.54
CA PHE A 6 -15.29 41.23 -7.18
C PHE A 6 -15.49 40.02 -8.10
N ILE A 7 -14.53 39.78 -9.00
CA ILE A 7 -14.42 38.52 -9.72
C ILE A 7 -13.70 37.55 -8.78
N LEU A 8 -14.48 36.63 -8.19
CA LEU A 8 -13.92 35.50 -7.43
C LEU A 8 -13.43 34.46 -8.43
N ALA A 9 -12.14 34.50 -8.77
CA ALA A 9 -11.52 33.44 -9.56
C ALA A 9 -11.41 32.18 -8.66
N LEU A 10 -12.27 31.20 -8.89
CA LEU A 10 -12.13 29.85 -8.34
C LEU A 10 -10.89 29.23 -8.97
N LEU A 11 -9.77 29.28 -8.25
CA LEU A 11 -8.60 28.44 -8.50
C LEU A 11 -8.97 27.00 -8.14
N VAL A 12 -9.53 26.27 -9.10
CA VAL A 12 -9.68 24.81 -8.98
C VAL A 12 -8.28 24.22 -9.05
N ALA A 13 -7.76 23.79 -7.90
CA ALA A 13 -6.46 23.18 -7.81
C ALA A 13 -6.39 21.92 -8.71
N PRO A 14 -5.38 21.78 -9.58
CA PRO A 14 -5.25 20.64 -10.49
C PRO A 14 -5.09 19.28 -9.79
N ALA A 15 -4.87 19.27 -8.48
CA ALA A 15 -4.70 18.04 -7.69
C ALA A 15 -5.96 17.16 -7.60
N ALA A 16 -7.17 17.73 -7.70
CA ALA A 16 -8.42 16.96 -7.64
C ALA A 16 -8.63 16.03 -8.84
N LEU A 17 -7.98 16.30 -9.96
CA LEU A 17 -8.11 15.49 -11.20
C LEU A 17 -7.24 14.24 -11.22
N ALA A 18 -6.26 14.12 -10.31
CA ALA A 18 -5.35 12.96 -10.26
C ALA A 18 -6.04 11.66 -9.79
N TYR A 19 -7.17 11.78 -9.08
CA TYR A 19 -7.93 10.64 -8.54
C TYR A 19 -9.06 10.15 -9.45
N LEU A 20 -9.42 10.89 -10.48
CA LEU A 20 -10.38 10.44 -11.49
C LEU A 20 -9.69 9.47 -12.46
N PRO A 21 -10.39 8.40 -12.93
CA PRO A 21 -9.82 7.55 -13.95
C PRO A 21 -9.30 8.41 -15.11
N PRO A 22 -8.02 8.28 -15.49
CA PRO A 22 -7.48 9.07 -16.59
C PRO A 22 -8.23 8.81 -17.89
N LYS A 23 -8.22 9.78 -18.79
CA LYS A 23 -8.84 9.61 -20.13
C LYS A 23 -8.21 8.40 -20.85
N GLY A 24 -9.07 7.48 -21.31
CA GLY A 24 -8.61 6.27 -21.98
C GLY A 24 -8.25 5.14 -21.01
N VAL A 25 -8.77 5.17 -19.80
CA VAL A 25 -8.74 4.07 -18.83
C VAL A 25 -10.17 3.59 -18.61
N LYS A 26 -10.38 2.29 -18.75
CA LYS A 26 -11.63 1.62 -18.40
C LYS A 26 -11.55 1.23 -16.92
N PHE A 27 -12.56 1.57 -16.15
CA PHE A 27 -12.74 1.18 -14.76
C PHE A 27 -13.84 0.14 -14.64
N GLU A 28 -13.58 -0.90 -13.84
CA GLU A 28 -14.55 -1.95 -13.48
C GLU A 28 -14.57 -2.08 -11.95
N LEU A 29 -15.75 -1.93 -11.34
CA LEU A 29 -15.95 -2.37 -9.96
C LEU A 29 -16.02 -3.90 -9.98
N VAL A 30 -15.20 -4.56 -9.17
CA VAL A 30 -15.04 -6.01 -9.20
C VAL A 30 -15.19 -6.61 -7.80
N GLU A 31 -15.65 -7.85 -7.78
CA GLU A 31 -15.75 -8.69 -6.59
C GLU A 31 -15.05 -10.03 -6.82
N PHE A 32 -14.37 -10.54 -5.80
CA PHE A 32 -13.72 -11.85 -5.85
C PHE A 32 -13.68 -12.50 -4.47
N SER A 33 -13.62 -13.83 -4.45
CA SER A 33 -13.66 -14.60 -3.20
C SER A 33 -12.27 -14.72 -2.57
N ALA A 34 -12.22 -14.62 -1.24
CA ALA A 34 -11.04 -14.87 -0.42
C ALA A 34 -11.46 -15.61 0.86
N GLY A 35 -11.19 -16.91 0.97
CA GLY A 35 -11.48 -17.68 2.19
C GLY A 35 -12.94 -17.64 2.66
N GLY A 36 -13.90 -17.65 1.73
CA GLY A 36 -15.34 -17.59 2.03
C GLY A 36 -15.89 -16.16 2.21
N LYS A 37 -15.06 -15.13 2.10
CA LYS A 37 -15.47 -13.73 2.06
C LYS A 37 -15.42 -13.19 0.65
N THR A 38 -16.26 -12.20 0.35
CA THR A 38 -16.19 -11.43 -0.89
C THR A 38 -15.37 -10.16 -0.63
N LEU A 39 -14.33 -9.96 -1.42
CA LEU A 39 -13.55 -8.74 -1.46
C LEU A 39 -14.01 -7.87 -2.63
N GLN A 40 -14.07 -6.56 -2.41
CA GLN A 40 -14.43 -5.58 -3.42
C GLN A 40 -13.21 -4.77 -3.82
N GLY A 41 -13.10 -4.46 -5.12
CA GLY A 41 -11.99 -3.66 -5.64
C GLY A 41 -12.31 -2.92 -6.92
N GLY A 42 -11.37 -2.10 -7.35
CA GLY A 42 -11.37 -1.42 -8.64
C GLY A 42 -10.33 -2.04 -9.57
N LEU A 43 -10.76 -2.54 -10.71
CA LEU A 43 -9.89 -2.96 -11.80
C LEU A 43 -9.82 -1.86 -12.86
N PHE A 44 -8.62 -1.36 -13.08
CA PHE A 44 -8.32 -0.33 -14.08
C PHE A 44 -7.60 -0.98 -15.25
N VAL A 45 -8.14 -0.83 -16.45
CA VAL A 45 -7.62 -1.46 -17.66
C VAL A 45 -7.38 -0.39 -18.72
N PRO A 46 -6.25 -0.45 -19.45
CA PRO A 46 -6.00 0.49 -20.55
C PRO A 46 -7.04 0.33 -21.65
N ASP A 47 -7.38 1.44 -22.31
CA ASP A 47 -8.31 1.43 -23.43
C ASP A 47 -7.77 0.56 -24.58
N SER A 48 -8.54 -0.43 -24.98
CA SER A 48 -8.21 -1.36 -26.07
C SER A 48 -8.04 -0.67 -27.44
N LYS A 49 -8.56 0.55 -27.61
CA LYS A 49 -8.30 1.36 -28.80
C LYS A 49 -6.87 1.92 -28.85
N ARG A 50 -6.24 2.07 -27.68
CA ARG A 50 -4.89 2.64 -27.54
C ARG A 50 -3.82 1.59 -27.29
N PHE A 51 -4.18 0.48 -26.70
CA PHE A 51 -3.25 -0.56 -26.27
C PHE A 51 -3.76 -1.96 -26.64
N ALA A 52 -2.84 -2.85 -26.95
CA ALA A 52 -3.12 -4.28 -26.98
C ALA A 52 -3.50 -4.78 -25.56
N LYS A 53 -3.96 -6.02 -25.45
CA LYS A 53 -4.24 -6.62 -24.14
C LYS A 53 -2.96 -6.61 -23.28
N PRO A 54 -2.99 -6.06 -22.05
CA PRO A 54 -1.84 -6.09 -21.15
C PRO A 54 -1.41 -7.52 -20.81
N LEU A 55 -0.12 -7.77 -20.75
CA LEU A 55 0.45 -9.03 -20.27
C LEU A 55 0.80 -8.97 -18.78
N VAL A 56 0.98 -7.76 -18.26
CA VAL A 56 1.36 -7.50 -16.87
C VAL A 56 0.16 -6.94 -16.12
N GLY A 57 -0.19 -7.58 -15.01
CA GLY A 57 -1.12 -7.07 -14.02
C GLY A 57 -0.38 -6.47 -12.84
N VAL A 58 -0.96 -5.46 -12.20
CA VAL A 58 -0.48 -4.88 -10.95
C VAL A 58 -1.53 -5.10 -9.88
N VAL A 59 -1.14 -5.64 -8.72
CA VAL A 59 -2.01 -5.77 -7.54
C VAL A 59 -1.53 -4.77 -6.49
N LEU A 60 -2.44 -3.93 -5.99
CA LEU A 60 -2.15 -2.82 -5.10
C LEU A 60 -2.86 -3.02 -3.75
N VAL A 61 -2.08 -3.04 -2.66
CA VAL A 61 -2.54 -3.24 -1.28
C VAL A 61 -2.44 -1.93 -0.51
N HIS A 62 -3.55 -1.50 0.10
CA HIS A 62 -3.65 -0.20 0.79
C HIS A 62 -3.05 -0.20 2.20
N GLY A 63 -3.02 0.97 2.85
CA GLY A 63 -2.57 1.17 4.23
C GLY A 63 -3.64 0.82 5.28
N VAL A 64 -3.29 1.03 6.56
CA VAL A 64 -4.19 0.77 7.70
C VAL A 64 -5.46 1.64 7.62
N GLU A 65 -6.62 1.03 7.91
CA GLU A 65 -7.93 1.70 7.93
C GLU A 65 -8.24 2.53 6.67
N SER A 66 -7.59 2.21 5.54
CA SER A 66 -7.79 2.87 4.25
C SER A 66 -8.65 1.99 3.32
N TYR A 67 -8.86 2.46 2.11
CA TYR A 67 -9.64 1.78 1.09
C TYR A 67 -8.92 1.79 -0.25
N TRP A 68 -9.33 0.92 -1.18
CA TRP A 68 -8.73 0.84 -2.52
C TRP A 68 -8.88 2.15 -3.31
N TYR A 69 -9.90 2.96 -2.99
CA TYR A 69 -10.20 4.24 -3.64
C TYR A 69 -9.56 5.45 -2.93
N GLU A 70 -8.55 5.23 -2.10
CA GLU A 70 -7.80 6.28 -1.40
C GLU A 70 -6.30 6.18 -1.65
N GLY A 71 -5.63 7.34 -1.69
CA GLY A 71 -4.17 7.45 -1.71
C GLY A 71 -3.47 6.68 -2.84
N PRO A 72 -2.28 6.14 -2.56
CA PRO A 72 -1.46 5.49 -3.57
C PRO A 72 -2.14 4.35 -4.36
N PRO A 73 -2.91 3.44 -3.78
CA PRO A 73 -3.57 2.40 -4.57
C PRO A 73 -4.49 2.94 -5.66
N MET A 74 -5.28 3.97 -5.34
CA MET A 74 -6.22 4.55 -6.31
C MET A 74 -5.51 5.27 -7.45
N PHE A 75 -4.60 6.21 -7.15
CA PHE A 75 -3.97 6.97 -8.23
C PHE A 75 -2.99 6.10 -9.04
N LEU A 76 -2.26 5.17 -8.39
CA LEU A 76 -1.38 4.26 -9.10
C LEU A 76 -2.16 3.35 -10.04
N ALA A 77 -3.29 2.78 -9.60
CA ALA A 77 -4.11 1.94 -10.46
C ALA A 77 -4.53 2.68 -11.74
N GLY A 78 -5.05 3.88 -11.61
CA GLY A 78 -5.46 4.70 -12.76
C GLY A 78 -4.30 5.10 -13.66
N LEU A 79 -3.20 5.61 -13.09
CA LEU A 79 -2.05 6.11 -13.85
C LEU A 79 -1.24 4.99 -14.50
N LEU A 80 -1.13 3.82 -13.87
CA LEU A 80 -0.50 2.64 -14.48
C LEU A 80 -1.35 2.12 -15.65
N ALA A 81 -2.69 2.14 -15.53
CA ALA A 81 -3.57 1.78 -16.63
C ALA A 81 -3.48 2.77 -17.80
N GLU A 82 -3.32 4.07 -17.55
CA GLU A 82 -3.04 5.08 -18.57
C GLU A 82 -1.76 4.77 -19.35
N GLN A 83 -0.80 4.09 -18.71
CA GLN A 83 0.50 3.69 -19.29
C GLN A 83 0.50 2.26 -19.88
N GLY A 84 -0.63 1.56 -19.89
CA GLY A 84 -0.75 0.27 -20.56
C GLY A 84 -0.64 -0.95 -19.65
N TYR A 85 -0.73 -0.83 -18.33
CA TYR A 85 -0.84 -1.93 -17.38
C TYR A 85 -2.29 -2.17 -16.98
N ALA A 86 -2.65 -3.39 -16.60
CA ALA A 86 -3.89 -3.61 -15.86
C ALA A 86 -3.59 -3.53 -14.37
N ALA A 87 -4.40 -2.82 -13.58
CA ALA A 87 -4.15 -2.65 -12.17
C ALA A 87 -5.41 -2.90 -11.33
N LEU A 88 -5.27 -3.75 -10.32
CA LEU A 88 -6.29 -4.07 -9.32
C LEU A 88 -5.91 -3.45 -7.98
N ALA A 89 -6.77 -2.62 -7.42
CA ALA A 89 -6.72 -2.21 -6.03
C ALA A 89 -7.98 -2.72 -5.33
N TYR A 90 -7.86 -3.25 -4.10
CA TYR A 90 -8.98 -3.90 -3.41
C TYR A 90 -9.02 -3.55 -1.92
N ASN A 91 -10.19 -3.69 -1.29
CA ASN A 91 -10.35 -3.58 0.15
C ASN A 91 -10.00 -4.91 0.80
N GLY A 92 -8.87 -4.94 1.51
CA GLY A 92 -8.45 -6.09 2.29
C GLY A 92 -9.01 -6.08 3.72
N ALA A 93 -8.71 -7.11 4.50
CA ALA A 93 -9.12 -7.26 5.90
C ALA A 93 -8.69 -6.09 6.80
N HIS A 94 -7.67 -5.33 6.37
CA HIS A 94 -7.15 -4.14 7.06
C HIS A 94 -7.80 -2.82 6.59
N SER A 95 -8.88 -2.89 5.79
CA SER A 95 -9.63 -1.71 5.36
C SER A 95 -10.60 -1.23 6.43
N GLY A 96 -10.70 0.08 6.60
CA GLY A 96 -11.73 0.75 7.40
C GLY A 96 -12.16 -0.03 8.63
N GLU A 97 -13.45 -0.30 8.72
CA GLU A 97 -14.03 -0.99 9.88
C GLU A 97 -13.64 -2.47 10.00
N SER A 98 -13.28 -3.11 8.89
CA SER A 98 -12.83 -4.52 8.89
C SER A 98 -11.56 -4.71 9.70
N PHE A 99 -10.69 -3.68 9.77
CA PHE A 99 -9.47 -3.73 10.56
C PHE A 99 -9.72 -3.98 12.05
N ARG A 100 -10.86 -3.58 12.58
CA ARG A 100 -11.19 -3.70 14.01
C ARG A 100 -11.12 -5.13 14.55
N THR A 101 -11.45 -6.10 13.71
CA THR A 101 -11.57 -7.52 14.07
C THR A 101 -10.78 -8.45 13.15
N SER A 102 -9.91 -7.91 12.29
CA SER A 102 -9.10 -8.69 11.37
C SER A 102 -7.80 -9.19 12.02
N ASP A 103 -7.08 -10.02 11.29
CA ASP A 103 -5.73 -10.43 11.63
C ASP A 103 -4.78 -10.25 10.44
N PHE A 104 -3.49 -10.19 10.73
CA PHE A 104 -2.44 -9.98 9.73
C PHE A 104 -2.39 -11.12 8.71
N GLU A 105 -2.57 -12.34 9.17
CA GLU A 105 -2.53 -13.53 8.32
C GLU A 105 -3.70 -13.55 7.33
N THR A 106 -4.87 -13.06 7.73
CA THR A 106 -6.00 -12.88 6.81
C THR A 106 -5.67 -11.88 5.72
N ALA A 107 -5.08 -10.72 6.08
CA ALA A 107 -4.66 -9.74 5.09
C ALA A 107 -3.61 -10.31 4.12
N VAL A 108 -2.67 -11.14 4.61
CA VAL A 108 -1.69 -11.84 3.75
C VAL A 108 -2.36 -12.82 2.80
N ARG A 109 -3.29 -13.67 3.29
CA ARG A 109 -4.03 -14.62 2.42
C ARG A 109 -4.84 -13.93 1.33
N GLU A 110 -5.40 -12.77 1.61
CA GLU A 110 -6.18 -11.98 0.64
C GLU A 110 -5.33 -11.46 -0.53
N VAL A 111 -4.02 -11.26 -0.33
CA VAL A 111 -3.08 -10.97 -1.43
C VAL A 111 -3.07 -12.12 -2.43
N GLY A 112 -3.01 -13.37 -1.96
CA GLY A 112 -3.08 -14.56 -2.81
C GLY A 112 -4.39 -14.66 -3.60
N ALA A 113 -5.51 -14.29 -2.98
CA ALA A 113 -6.81 -14.23 -3.65
C ALA A 113 -6.85 -13.17 -4.75
N ALA A 114 -6.30 -11.98 -4.50
CA ALA A 114 -6.21 -10.90 -5.49
C ALA A 114 -5.32 -11.30 -6.68
N ILE A 115 -4.18 -11.97 -6.42
CA ILE A 115 -3.31 -12.52 -7.46
C ILE A 115 -4.06 -13.57 -8.28
N SER A 116 -4.78 -14.49 -7.62
CA SER A 116 -5.59 -15.54 -8.28
C SER A 116 -6.69 -14.92 -9.15
N TYR A 117 -7.35 -13.87 -8.66
CA TYR A 117 -8.31 -13.12 -9.45
C TYR A 117 -7.67 -12.53 -10.70
N MET A 118 -6.51 -11.86 -10.58
CA MET A 118 -5.81 -11.30 -11.75
C MET A 118 -5.41 -12.41 -12.75
N LYS A 119 -4.97 -13.57 -12.26
CA LYS A 119 -4.67 -14.74 -13.12
C LYS A 119 -5.90 -15.23 -13.87
N SER A 120 -7.07 -15.28 -13.22
CA SER A 120 -8.34 -15.66 -13.88
C SER A 120 -8.77 -14.65 -14.96
N ARG A 121 -8.37 -13.38 -14.84
CA ARG A 121 -8.57 -12.34 -15.86
C ARG A 121 -7.54 -12.43 -17.01
N GLY A 122 -6.59 -13.38 -16.92
CA GLY A 122 -5.59 -13.68 -17.95
C GLY A 122 -4.25 -12.95 -17.76
N TYR A 123 -4.00 -12.31 -16.61
CA TYR A 123 -2.71 -11.69 -16.30
C TYR A 123 -1.78 -12.69 -15.62
N GLN A 124 -0.80 -13.20 -16.34
CA GLN A 124 0.12 -14.26 -15.86
C GLN A 124 1.45 -13.72 -15.30
N ARG A 125 1.69 -12.43 -15.42
CA ARG A 125 2.85 -11.72 -14.88
C ARG A 125 2.35 -10.60 -13.98
N ILE A 126 2.63 -10.69 -12.69
CA ILE A 126 2.10 -9.78 -11.67
C ILE A 126 3.23 -8.94 -11.08
N ALA A 127 3.04 -7.64 -11.03
CA ALA A 127 3.75 -6.77 -10.12
C ALA A 127 2.90 -6.60 -8.86
N LEU A 128 3.42 -6.99 -7.70
CA LEU A 128 2.74 -6.83 -6.42
C LEU A 128 3.19 -5.53 -5.77
N ALA A 129 2.28 -4.76 -5.22
CA ALA A 129 2.58 -3.46 -4.64
C ALA A 129 1.85 -3.22 -3.32
N GLY A 130 2.53 -2.61 -2.34
CA GLY A 130 1.94 -2.24 -1.05
C GLY A 130 2.23 -0.79 -0.69
N HIS A 131 1.29 -0.16 0.01
CA HIS A 131 1.46 1.17 0.59
C HIS A 131 1.27 1.11 2.10
N SER A 132 2.15 1.79 2.87
CA SER A 132 2.02 1.89 4.33
C SER A 132 1.93 0.50 4.98
N LEU A 133 0.87 0.18 5.76
CA LEU A 133 0.64 -1.16 6.32
C LEU A 133 0.56 -2.25 5.22
N GLY A 134 0.17 -1.90 4.00
CA GLY A 134 0.21 -2.84 2.88
C GLY A 134 1.63 -3.32 2.54
N THR A 135 2.69 -2.59 2.94
CA THR A 135 4.06 -2.99 2.64
C THR A 135 4.50 -4.24 3.39
N PRO A 136 4.39 -4.35 4.73
CA PRO A 136 4.71 -5.60 5.41
C PRO A 136 3.79 -6.76 5.00
N ILE A 137 2.54 -6.49 4.59
CA ILE A 137 1.64 -7.54 4.10
C ILE A 137 2.19 -8.16 2.81
N VAL A 138 2.56 -7.35 1.82
CA VAL A 138 3.09 -7.86 0.54
C VAL A 138 4.51 -8.43 0.67
N GLU A 139 5.34 -7.86 1.55
CA GLU A 139 6.68 -8.36 1.86
C GLU A 139 6.60 -9.72 2.55
N TYR A 140 5.70 -9.87 3.53
CA TYR A 140 5.46 -11.16 4.17
C TYR A 140 4.96 -12.20 3.17
N TYR A 141 3.93 -11.86 2.38
CA TYR A 141 3.41 -12.76 1.35
C TYR A 141 4.51 -13.24 0.42
N GLN A 142 5.30 -12.32 -0.14
CA GLN A 142 6.34 -12.68 -1.11
C GLN A 142 7.52 -13.44 -0.48
N GLY A 143 7.80 -13.23 0.80
CA GLY A 143 8.86 -13.94 1.52
C GLY A 143 8.45 -15.32 2.06
N ALA A 144 7.16 -15.50 2.38
CA ALA A 144 6.64 -16.72 3.01
C ALA A 144 5.94 -17.65 2.01
N GLU A 145 5.14 -17.10 1.11
CA GLU A 145 4.22 -17.82 0.22
C GLU A 145 4.29 -17.30 -1.22
N PRO A 146 5.48 -17.27 -1.86
CA PRO A 146 5.65 -16.63 -3.16
C PRO A 146 4.85 -17.33 -4.26
N ASP A 147 3.96 -16.61 -4.95
CA ASP A 147 3.33 -17.08 -6.19
C ASP A 147 4.27 -16.86 -7.38
N ALA A 148 4.43 -17.89 -8.22
CA ALA A 148 5.32 -17.83 -9.38
C ALA A 148 4.89 -16.77 -10.42
N ALA A 149 3.64 -16.33 -10.42
CA ALA A 149 3.18 -15.23 -11.27
C ALA A 149 3.74 -13.87 -10.83
N VAL A 150 4.10 -13.69 -9.56
CA VAL A 150 4.70 -12.46 -9.07
C VAL A 150 6.12 -12.33 -9.60
N LYS A 151 6.37 -11.28 -10.37
CA LYS A 151 7.65 -11.01 -11.04
C LYS A 151 8.36 -9.77 -10.50
N ALA A 152 7.68 -8.98 -9.68
CA ALA A 152 8.22 -7.76 -9.08
C ALA A 152 7.46 -7.42 -7.81
N LEU A 153 8.13 -6.78 -6.85
CA LEU A 153 7.55 -6.22 -5.64
C LEU A 153 7.86 -4.72 -5.57
N ALA A 154 6.87 -3.89 -5.26
CA ALA A 154 7.04 -2.46 -5.03
C ALA A 154 6.45 -2.03 -3.68
N VAL A 155 7.18 -1.25 -2.90
CA VAL A 155 6.73 -0.76 -1.58
C VAL A 155 6.80 0.76 -1.52
N TYR A 156 5.69 1.38 -1.14
CA TYR A 156 5.49 2.82 -1.12
C TYR A 156 5.26 3.32 0.31
N GLY A 157 6.05 4.30 0.77
CA GLY A 157 6.01 4.75 2.17
C GLY A 157 6.17 3.58 3.14
N PRO A 158 7.25 2.76 3.03
CA PRO A 158 7.29 1.42 3.60
C PRO A 158 7.42 1.40 5.12
N HIS A 159 6.96 0.29 5.71
CA HIS A 159 7.20 -0.14 7.08
C HIS A 159 7.78 -1.56 7.07
N ILE A 160 8.59 -1.91 8.07
CA ILE A 160 9.16 -3.27 8.20
C ILE A 160 8.87 -3.93 9.54
N ASN A 161 8.46 -3.16 10.54
CA ASN A 161 8.24 -3.69 11.89
C ASN A 161 7.13 -2.89 12.60
N ILE A 162 5.89 -3.31 12.41
CA ILE A 162 4.74 -2.65 13.02
C ILE A 162 4.74 -2.77 14.55
N PRO A 163 5.12 -3.92 15.17
CA PRO A 163 5.29 -4.00 16.61
C PRO A 163 6.25 -2.97 17.18
N ALA A 164 7.46 -2.86 16.64
CA ALA A 164 8.44 -1.89 17.10
C ALA A 164 7.96 -0.44 16.94
N ILE A 165 7.34 -0.11 15.81
CA ILE A 165 6.73 1.21 15.60
C ILE A 165 5.67 1.50 16.65
N THR A 166 4.84 0.52 16.99
CA THR A 166 3.80 0.68 18.01
C THR A 166 4.41 0.93 19.39
N ARG A 167 5.41 0.13 19.77
CA ARG A 167 6.09 0.27 21.07
C ARG A 167 6.86 1.59 21.16
N ASP A 168 7.70 1.89 20.17
CA ASP A 168 8.72 2.93 20.30
C ASP A 168 8.23 4.32 19.84
N SER A 169 7.23 4.37 18.95
CA SER A 169 6.75 5.63 18.36
C SER A 169 5.33 6.01 18.74
N LEU A 170 4.44 5.03 18.91
CA LEU A 170 3.03 5.36 19.14
C LEU A 170 2.72 5.43 20.63
N LEU A 171 3.11 4.45 21.40
CA LEU A 171 2.74 4.31 22.82
C LEU A 171 3.87 4.67 23.79
N GLY A 172 5.11 4.40 23.41
CA GLY A 172 6.21 4.29 24.34
C GLY A 172 6.23 2.92 25.04
N PRO A 173 7.41 2.47 25.52
CA PRO A 173 7.58 1.11 26.03
C PRO A 173 6.64 0.74 27.19
N GLU A 174 6.45 1.63 28.14
CA GLU A 174 5.65 1.37 29.35
C GLU A 174 4.16 1.18 29.02
N LEU A 175 3.55 2.13 28.31
CA LEU A 175 2.15 2.04 27.91
C LEU A 175 1.92 0.88 26.93
N TYR A 176 2.89 0.58 26.07
CA TYR A 176 2.83 -0.55 25.17
C TYR A 176 2.74 -1.87 25.95
N GLU A 177 3.59 -2.10 26.96
CA GLU A 177 3.56 -3.33 27.74
C GLU A 177 2.27 -3.48 28.56
N GLN A 178 1.75 -2.38 29.11
CA GLN A 178 0.44 -2.37 29.79
C GLN A 178 -0.69 -2.77 28.83
N PHE A 179 -0.76 -2.12 27.67
CA PHE A 179 -1.80 -2.39 26.67
C PHE A 179 -1.71 -3.82 26.12
N ARG A 180 -0.49 -4.29 25.87
CA ARG A 180 -0.20 -5.64 25.40
C ARG A 180 -0.60 -6.70 26.44
N ALA A 181 -0.26 -6.51 27.70
CA ALA A 181 -0.62 -7.44 28.78
C ALA A 181 -2.15 -7.54 28.94
N GLU A 182 -2.86 -6.41 28.87
CA GLU A 182 -4.32 -6.38 28.88
C GLU A 182 -4.91 -7.15 27.70
N CYS A 183 -4.42 -6.91 26.47
CA CYS A 183 -4.89 -7.64 25.29
C CYS A 183 -4.64 -9.15 25.41
N ARG A 184 -3.48 -9.58 25.94
CA ARG A 184 -3.18 -10.99 26.19
C ARG A 184 -4.13 -11.62 27.20
N ALA A 185 -4.44 -10.91 28.30
CA ALA A 185 -5.40 -11.38 29.29
C ALA A 185 -6.81 -11.54 28.71
N LEU A 186 -7.26 -10.58 27.89
CA LEU A 186 -8.54 -10.66 27.19
C LEU A 186 -8.60 -11.86 26.25
N VAL A 187 -7.58 -12.09 25.45
CA VAL A 187 -7.51 -13.27 24.55
C VAL A 187 -7.50 -14.57 25.37
N ALA A 188 -6.72 -14.65 26.43
CA ALA A 188 -6.65 -15.84 27.28
C ALA A 188 -7.98 -16.16 27.99
N SER A 189 -8.81 -15.15 28.28
CA SER A 189 -10.15 -15.30 28.87
C SER A 189 -11.27 -15.49 27.85
N GLY A 190 -10.95 -15.67 26.55
CA GLY A 190 -11.95 -15.81 25.49
C GLY A 190 -12.62 -14.51 25.05
N LYS A 191 -12.12 -13.37 25.50
CA LYS A 191 -12.63 -12.02 25.17
C LYS A 191 -11.78 -11.29 24.12
N GLY A 192 -11.12 -12.03 23.25
CA GLY A 192 -10.21 -11.46 22.25
C GLY A 192 -10.86 -10.48 21.25
N ASP A 193 -12.18 -10.54 21.10
CA ASP A 193 -12.96 -9.62 20.26
C ASP A 193 -13.30 -8.29 20.95
N GLU A 194 -12.95 -8.12 22.24
CA GLU A 194 -13.22 -6.88 22.95
C GLU A 194 -12.46 -5.71 22.31
N ILE A 195 -13.20 -4.63 22.06
CA ILE A 195 -12.66 -3.45 21.35
C ILE A 195 -11.86 -2.58 22.32
N LYS A 196 -10.70 -2.18 21.87
CA LYS A 196 -9.78 -1.26 22.52
C LYS A 196 -9.57 -0.01 21.66
N LEU A 197 -9.29 1.11 22.31
CA LEU A 197 -8.92 2.35 21.65
C LEU A 197 -7.41 2.55 21.79
N LEU A 198 -6.68 2.27 20.72
CA LEU A 198 -5.24 2.46 20.69
C LEU A 198 -4.93 3.93 20.38
N PRO A 199 -4.26 4.68 21.26
CA PRO A 199 -3.82 6.03 20.97
C PRO A 199 -2.98 6.05 19.68
N TYR A 200 -3.32 7.00 18.80
CA TYR A 200 -2.59 7.21 17.56
C TYR A 200 -2.05 8.65 17.54
N ARG A 201 -2.17 9.39 16.47
CA ARG A 201 -1.61 10.76 16.36
C ARG A 201 -2.68 11.82 16.48
N GLU A 202 -2.28 13.01 16.94
CA GLU A 202 -3.11 14.23 16.86
C GLU A 202 -4.54 14.04 17.37
N GLY A 203 -4.70 13.31 18.49
CA GLY A 203 -6.01 13.02 19.06
C GLY A 203 -6.82 11.93 18.35
N ARG A 204 -6.28 11.28 17.35
CA ARG A 204 -6.90 10.10 16.70
C ARG A 204 -6.62 8.84 17.48
N VAL A 205 -7.50 7.87 17.35
CA VAL A 205 -7.34 6.50 17.85
C VAL A 205 -7.44 5.49 16.70
N ILE A 206 -6.76 4.38 16.84
CA ILE A 206 -7.04 3.18 16.06
C ILE A 206 -8.01 2.33 16.86
N ILE A 207 -9.14 1.98 16.28
CA ILE A 207 -10.11 1.07 16.89
C ILE A 207 -9.70 -0.35 16.54
N THR A 208 -9.41 -1.15 17.58
CA THR A 208 -8.87 -2.51 17.36
C THR A 208 -9.43 -3.46 18.40
N SER A 209 -9.66 -4.73 18.05
CA SER A 209 -9.89 -5.75 19.07
C SER A 209 -8.58 -6.19 19.73
N ALA A 210 -8.67 -6.81 20.90
CA ALA A 210 -7.47 -7.32 21.60
C ALA A 210 -6.70 -8.33 20.73
N LYS A 211 -7.38 -9.24 20.03
CA LYS A 211 -6.73 -10.20 19.12
C LYS A 211 -6.12 -9.53 17.89
N THR A 212 -6.78 -8.53 17.33
CA THR A 212 -6.25 -7.74 16.19
C THR A 212 -4.99 -6.98 16.61
N PHE A 213 -5.02 -6.33 17.79
CA PHE A 213 -3.82 -5.70 18.33
C PHE A 213 -2.65 -6.68 18.41
N LEU A 214 -2.85 -7.86 19.01
CA LEU A 214 -1.77 -8.85 19.13
C LEU A 214 -1.30 -9.35 17.78
N SER A 215 -2.20 -9.61 16.84
CA SER A 215 -1.84 -10.08 15.49
C SER A 215 -0.93 -9.12 14.73
N TYR A 216 -1.19 -7.81 14.80
CA TYR A 216 -0.41 -6.81 14.07
C TYR A 216 0.74 -6.20 14.89
N ARG A 217 0.68 -6.23 16.24
CA ARG A 217 1.48 -5.34 17.07
C ARG A 217 2.20 -5.99 18.24
N ASP A 218 1.99 -7.27 18.51
CA ASP A 218 2.72 -7.98 19.57
C ASP A 218 4.17 -8.23 19.12
N ILE A 219 5.14 -7.70 19.89
CA ILE A 219 6.56 -7.78 19.56
C ILE A 219 7.10 -9.23 19.51
N ASP A 220 6.45 -10.16 20.22
CA ASP A 220 6.92 -11.55 20.31
C ASP A 220 6.29 -12.45 19.24
N THR A 221 5.03 -12.17 18.84
CA THR A 221 4.24 -13.12 18.05
C THR A 221 3.74 -12.58 16.73
N SER A 222 3.70 -11.26 16.55
CA SER A 222 3.20 -10.66 15.31
C SER A 222 4.10 -10.95 14.12
N LYS A 223 3.49 -11.37 13.03
CA LYS A 223 4.14 -11.56 11.74
C LYS A 223 4.35 -10.26 10.96
N ALA A 224 3.85 -9.13 11.46
CA ALA A 224 4.05 -7.81 10.86
C ALA A 224 5.43 -7.18 11.15
N ALA A 225 6.35 -7.96 11.73
CA ALA A 225 7.80 -7.73 11.75
C ALA A 225 8.43 -8.57 10.65
N VAL A 226 8.74 -7.92 9.50
CA VAL A 226 8.98 -8.64 8.24
C VAL A 226 10.44 -8.68 7.80
N GLU A 227 11.39 -8.25 8.64
CA GLU A 227 12.82 -8.20 8.30
C GLU A 227 13.34 -9.54 7.76
N LYS A 228 12.96 -10.65 8.40
CA LYS A 228 13.33 -12.01 7.95
C LYS A 228 12.64 -12.42 6.65
N MET A 229 11.46 -11.89 6.37
CA MET A 229 10.73 -12.18 5.14
C MET A 229 11.33 -11.42 3.96
N ILE A 230 11.77 -10.18 4.16
CA ILE A 230 12.46 -9.39 3.13
C ILE A 230 13.71 -10.14 2.64
N GLN A 231 14.45 -10.80 3.52
CA GLN A 231 15.64 -11.61 3.16
C GLN A 231 15.32 -12.78 2.20
N ARG A 232 14.06 -13.20 2.11
CA ARG A 232 13.60 -14.33 1.30
C ARG A 232 12.96 -13.90 -0.03
N ILE A 233 12.79 -12.61 -0.26
CA ILE A 233 12.22 -12.07 -1.51
C ILE A 233 13.19 -12.35 -2.66
N ARG A 234 12.73 -13.06 -3.69
CA ARG A 234 13.52 -13.49 -4.85
C ARG A 234 13.12 -12.82 -6.16
N VAL A 235 12.37 -11.73 -6.08
CA VAL A 235 11.98 -10.90 -7.24
C VAL A 235 12.58 -9.50 -7.09
N PRO A 236 12.74 -8.73 -8.18
CA PRO A 236 13.16 -7.34 -8.09
C PRO A 236 12.28 -6.55 -7.13
N LEU A 237 12.88 -5.72 -6.28
CA LEU A 237 12.23 -4.89 -5.27
C LEU A 237 12.42 -3.40 -5.58
N LEU A 238 11.32 -2.66 -5.64
CA LEU A 238 11.30 -1.19 -5.69
C LEU A 238 10.88 -0.64 -4.34
N ILE A 239 11.63 0.33 -3.83
CA ILE A 239 11.35 1.02 -2.58
C ILE A 239 11.14 2.50 -2.90
N VAL A 240 9.93 3.03 -2.69
CA VAL A 240 9.57 4.42 -3.00
C VAL A 240 9.22 5.17 -1.72
N TYR A 241 9.84 6.30 -1.50
CA TYR A 241 9.54 7.12 -0.34
C TYR A 241 9.73 8.62 -0.61
N ASP A 242 9.09 9.43 0.22
CA ASP A 242 9.29 10.87 0.31
C ASP A 242 10.06 11.17 1.61
N PRO A 243 11.17 11.93 1.58
CA PRO A 243 11.96 12.25 2.78
C PRO A 243 11.18 12.99 3.87
N ALA A 244 10.13 13.74 3.53
CA ALA A 244 9.25 14.39 4.50
C ALA A 244 8.21 13.46 5.11
N ASP A 245 8.12 12.20 4.66
CA ASP A 245 7.27 11.18 5.28
C ASP A 245 7.80 10.83 6.67
N ASN A 246 7.34 11.57 7.66
CA ASN A 246 7.66 11.39 9.07
C ASN A 246 6.43 10.91 9.86
N ILE A 247 5.64 10.02 9.26
CA ILE A 247 4.39 9.55 9.86
C ILE A 247 4.63 8.69 11.12
N GLN A 248 5.86 8.27 11.37
CA GLN A 248 6.19 7.38 12.48
C GLN A 248 6.44 8.08 13.83
N GLY A 249 6.19 9.40 13.93
CA GLY A 249 6.24 10.13 15.19
C GLY A 249 7.58 10.76 15.55
N LYS A 250 7.56 11.55 16.63
CA LYS A 250 8.71 12.33 17.14
C LYS A 250 9.71 11.49 17.94
N GLY A 251 9.44 10.22 18.20
CA GLY A 251 10.15 9.39 19.18
C GLY A 251 11.49 8.79 18.73
N GLY A 252 12.17 9.39 17.75
CA GLY A 252 13.53 8.96 17.39
C GLY A 252 13.63 7.67 16.61
N LEU A 253 12.53 7.15 16.10
CA LEU A 253 12.61 6.07 15.14
C LEU A 253 13.26 6.58 13.87
N THR A 254 14.09 5.75 13.40
CA THR A 254 14.87 5.72 12.19
C THR A 254 14.28 6.64 11.13
N ARG A 255 15.03 7.64 10.74
CA ARG A 255 14.69 8.47 9.58
C ARG A 255 14.26 7.58 8.42
N ARG A 256 13.35 8.04 7.56
CA ARG A 256 12.91 7.25 6.41
C ARG A 256 14.08 6.69 5.59
N GLU A 257 15.12 7.47 5.41
CA GLU A 257 16.34 7.04 4.70
C GLU A 257 16.97 5.80 5.35
N THR A 258 17.06 5.77 6.68
CA THR A 258 17.64 4.63 7.41
C THR A 258 16.75 3.40 7.28
N LEU A 259 15.43 3.54 7.41
CA LEU A 259 14.48 2.45 7.21
C LEU A 259 14.57 1.87 5.79
N VAL A 260 14.58 2.74 4.79
CA VAL A 260 14.68 2.35 3.38
C VAL A 260 16.01 1.67 3.09
N ALA A 261 17.11 2.17 3.68
CA ALA A 261 18.42 1.52 3.61
C ALA A 261 18.42 0.14 4.27
N GLN A 262 17.73 -0.04 5.41
CA GLN A 262 17.56 -1.34 6.07
C GLN A 262 16.76 -2.33 5.19
N ILE A 263 15.67 -1.88 4.57
CA ILE A 263 14.90 -2.73 3.63
C ILE A 263 15.81 -3.21 2.51
N LYS A 264 16.55 -2.28 1.88
CA LYS A 264 17.48 -2.62 0.80
C LYS A 264 18.57 -3.59 1.26
N ALA A 265 19.16 -3.36 2.43
CA ALA A 265 20.20 -4.23 3.00
C ALA A 265 19.65 -5.63 3.34
N ASN A 266 18.40 -5.74 3.76
CA ASN A 266 17.75 -7.03 4.04
C ASN A 266 17.33 -7.78 2.77
N ALA A 267 17.18 -7.13 1.63
CA ALA A 267 16.74 -7.75 0.37
C ALA A 267 17.86 -8.56 -0.32
N VAL A 268 18.56 -9.39 0.44
CA VAL A 268 19.78 -10.12 -0.01
C VAL A 268 19.53 -11.18 -1.08
N ALA A 269 18.33 -11.75 -1.14
CA ALA A 269 17.95 -12.73 -2.15
C ALA A 269 17.28 -12.08 -3.38
N ALA A 270 16.94 -10.81 -3.32
CA ALA A 270 16.36 -10.09 -4.45
C ALA A 270 17.44 -9.86 -5.53
N PRO A 271 17.16 -10.17 -6.80
CA PRO A 271 18.14 -9.97 -7.88
C PRO A 271 18.46 -8.48 -8.08
N ARG A 272 17.59 -7.59 -7.61
CA ARG A 272 17.76 -6.14 -7.66
C ARG A 272 16.88 -5.49 -6.59
N ALA A 273 17.42 -4.51 -5.86
CA ALA A 273 16.69 -3.67 -4.92
C ALA A 273 17.03 -2.20 -5.19
N ASP A 274 16.03 -1.44 -5.68
CA ASP A 274 16.18 -0.04 -6.08
C ASP A 274 15.42 0.87 -5.15
N ILE A 275 16.00 2.03 -4.88
CA ILE A 275 15.38 3.10 -4.10
C ILE A 275 15.02 4.25 -5.04
N VAL A 276 13.79 4.73 -4.95
CA VAL A 276 13.31 5.94 -5.61
C VAL A 276 12.89 6.94 -4.56
N VAL A 277 13.54 8.08 -4.56
CA VAL A 277 13.21 9.23 -3.72
C VAL A 277 12.25 10.13 -4.47
N ILE A 278 11.13 10.45 -3.86
CA ILE A 278 10.15 11.41 -4.37
C ILE A 278 10.36 12.73 -3.62
N PRO A 279 10.74 13.81 -4.28
CA PRO A 279 11.01 15.06 -3.60
C PRO A 279 9.73 15.66 -3.02
N SER A 280 9.78 16.05 -1.75
CA SER A 280 8.68 16.76 -1.10
C SER A 280 8.44 18.12 -1.76
N THR A 281 7.18 18.53 -1.82
CA THR A 281 6.83 19.93 -2.14
C THR A 281 6.96 20.80 -0.89
N ALA A 282 7.20 22.09 -1.04
CA ALA A 282 7.47 23.02 0.08
C ALA A 282 6.37 23.06 1.16
N GLU A 283 5.14 22.70 0.81
CA GLU A 283 3.97 22.69 1.71
C GLU A 283 3.56 21.27 2.16
N THR A 284 4.45 20.30 2.12
CA THR A 284 4.11 18.91 2.35
C THR A 284 4.11 18.60 3.85
N SER A 285 2.95 18.28 4.42
CA SER A 285 2.86 17.66 5.75
C SER A 285 3.31 16.19 5.70
N PRO A 286 3.74 15.59 6.83
CA PRO A 286 4.13 14.19 6.87
C PRO A 286 3.10 13.22 6.29
N LEU A 287 1.81 13.45 6.52
CA LEU A 287 0.74 12.62 5.97
C LEU A 287 0.59 12.80 4.46
N ARG A 288 0.74 14.02 3.95
CA ARG A 288 0.72 14.29 2.50
C ARG A 288 1.92 13.67 1.81
N ALA A 289 3.12 13.78 2.41
CA ALA A 289 4.33 13.12 1.94
C ALA A 289 4.17 11.59 1.91
N HIS A 290 3.61 10.99 2.97
CA HIS A 290 3.32 9.57 3.04
C HIS A 290 2.38 9.08 1.93
N ARG A 291 1.45 9.93 1.50
CA ARG A 291 0.49 9.66 0.41
C ARG A 291 0.96 10.16 -0.95
N PHE A 292 2.15 10.77 -1.05
CA PHE A 292 2.72 11.37 -2.27
C PHE A 292 1.81 12.43 -2.91
N VAL A 293 1.06 13.17 -2.10
CA VAL A 293 0.11 14.18 -2.60
C VAL A 293 0.85 15.29 -3.35
N GLY A 294 0.46 15.52 -4.60
CA GLY A 294 1.10 16.46 -5.52
C GLY A 294 2.22 15.84 -6.37
N ASN A 295 2.60 14.58 -6.08
CA ASN A 295 3.62 13.84 -6.82
C ASN A 295 3.10 12.55 -7.47
N GLU A 296 1.78 12.38 -7.56
CA GLU A 296 1.12 11.14 -8.01
C GLU A 296 1.63 10.68 -9.37
N ARG A 297 1.72 11.61 -10.35
CA ARG A 297 2.23 11.30 -11.69
C ARG A 297 3.71 10.92 -11.67
N LEU A 298 4.53 11.63 -10.91
CA LEU A 298 5.95 11.31 -10.78
C LEU A 298 6.16 9.92 -10.20
N VAL A 299 5.42 9.53 -9.16
CA VAL A 299 5.46 8.18 -8.57
C VAL A 299 5.09 7.12 -9.62
N ALA A 300 4.01 7.33 -10.36
CA ALA A 300 3.58 6.41 -11.40
C ALA A 300 4.61 6.30 -12.54
N GLU A 301 5.16 7.41 -13.01
CA GLU A 301 6.20 7.45 -14.05
C GLU A 301 7.47 6.69 -13.61
N LYS A 302 7.94 6.92 -12.37
CA LYS A 302 9.10 6.20 -11.83
C LYS A 302 8.83 4.69 -11.69
N THR A 303 7.61 4.32 -11.29
CA THR A 303 7.19 2.92 -11.24
C THR A 303 7.19 2.29 -12.63
N VAL A 304 6.63 2.96 -13.64
CA VAL A 304 6.61 2.48 -15.03
C VAL A 304 8.03 2.32 -15.58
N GLN A 305 8.89 3.32 -15.39
CA GLN A 305 10.30 3.26 -15.81
C GLN A 305 11.02 2.05 -15.19
N TRP A 306 10.79 1.83 -13.90
CA TRP A 306 11.38 0.70 -13.20
C TRP A 306 10.86 -0.65 -13.71
N LEU A 307 9.53 -0.81 -13.87
CA LEU A 307 8.92 -2.03 -14.41
C LEU A 307 9.46 -2.37 -15.81
N GLN A 308 9.59 -1.36 -16.67
CA GLN A 308 10.21 -1.53 -17.99
C GLN A 308 11.66 -1.98 -17.88
N GLY A 309 12.43 -1.35 -16.98
CA GLY A 309 13.85 -1.65 -16.74
C GLY A 309 14.14 -3.07 -16.22
N ILE A 310 13.13 -3.75 -15.64
CA ILE A 310 13.22 -5.15 -15.18
C ILE A 310 12.51 -6.14 -16.13
N GLY A 311 12.16 -5.72 -17.34
CA GLY A 311 11.56 -6.60 -18.35
C GLY A 311 10.05 -6.85 -18.14
N LEU A 312 9.34 -5.97 -17.44
CA LEU A 312 7.88 -5.95 -17.31
C LEU A 312 7.28 -4.76 -18.09
N PRO A 313 7.34 -4.77 -19.44
CA PRO A 313 6.86 -3.65 -20.23
C PRO A 313 5.32 -3.53 -20.18
N PRO A 314 4.78 -2.31 -20.41
CA PRO A 314 3.35 -2.11 -20.62
C PRO A 314 2.88 -2.80 -21.91
N ALA A 315 1.59 -2.85 -22.09
CA ALA A 315 1.01 -3.27 -23.36
C ALA A 315 1.52 -2.42 -24.53
N ALA A 316 1.75 -3.05 -25.66
CA ALA A 316 2.10 -2.33 -26.88
C ALA A 316 0.96 -1.37 -27.28
N LYS A 317 1.30 -0.18 -27.75
CA LYS A 317 0.31 0.72 -28.34
C LYS A 317 -0.30 0.08 -29.57
N SER A 318 -1.62 0.13 -29.70
CA SER A 318 -2.30 -0.31 -30.91
C SER A 318 -1.82 0.54 -32.07
N SER A 319 -1.34 -0.09 -33.14
CA SER A 319 -1.07 0.61 -34.39
C SER A 319 -2.43 1.09 -34.90
N GLY A 320 -2.72 2.38 -34.71
CA GLY A 320 -3.95 2.97 -35.26
C GLY A 320 -4.01 2.68 -36.74
N ARG A 321 -4.90 1.79 -37.16
CA ARG A 321 -5.34 1.84 -38.55
C ARG A 321 -6.03 3.22 -38.72
N LYS A 322 -5.37 4.10 -39.49
CA LYS A 322 -5.94 5.35 -39.98
C LYS A 322 -7.20 5.08 -40.80
#